data_d65024fdef624f8713e7e48c10b42df8
#
_entry.id   d65024fdef624f8713e7e48c10b42df8
#
_cell.length_a   1.000
_cell.length_b   1.000
_cell.length_c   1.000
_cell.angle_alpha   90.00
_cell.angle_beta   90.00
_cell.angle_gamma   90.00
#
_symmetry.space_group_name_H-M   'P 1'
#
loop_
_entity.id
_entity.type
_entity.pdbx_description
1 polymer ?
#
loop_
_entity_poly.entity_id
_entity_poly.type
_entity_poly.pdbx_seq_one_letter_code
_entity_poly.pdbx_strand_id
1 'polypeptide(L)'
;MKYEENMIRYAQKQQDICRRNDTISDHLFEEYGVNRGLRDKAGKGVLTGLTNISKITSFKDVDGVKTPCDGELWYRGYSIESLVRELGKSGFGFESTAYLLLFGEKPNEDELLEFRQILAAARNLPTNFTRDVIMKAPTKDIMNSMTRSILTLASYDDDATNTDLANSLRQCIQLISIFPMLAVYGYHAYNHYERNDSMYIHRPDPNLSAAENLLMMLRPNKEYTSIEAHVLDVALMLHMEHGGGNNSTFTTRVVTSS
;
A
#
# COMPACT_ATOMS: atom_id res chain seq x y z
N MET A 1 10.39 19.34 6.98
CA MET A 1 9.76 20.65 6.66
C MET A 1 9.44 20.81 5.18
N LYS A 2 10.38 21.09 4.27
CA LYS A 2 10.02 21.41 2.86
C LYS A 2 9.35 20.27 2.07
N TYR A 3 9.75 19.01 2.26
CA TYR A 3 9.12 17.87 1.59
C TYR A 3 7.73 17.55 2.18
N GLU A 4 7.55 17.75 3.46
CA GLU A 4 6.32 17.55 4.22
C GLU A 4 5.23 18.52 3.75
N GLU A 5 5.58 19.80 3.57
CA GLU A 5 4.70 20.80 2.97
C GLU A 5 4.29 20.43 1.53
N ASN A 6 5.21 19.89 0.74
CA ASN A 6 4.91 19.44 -0.62
C ASN A 6 3.96 18.23 -0.62
N MET A 7 4.14 17.30 0.29
CA MET A 7 3.27 16.12 0.43
C MET A 7 1.86 16.52 0.88
N ILE A 8 1.73 17.43 1.86
CA ILE A 8 0.44 17.98 2.29
C ILE A 8 -0.26 18.67 1.13
N ARG A 9 0.44 19.52 0.39
CA ARG A 9 -0.10 20.23 -0.78
C ARG A 9 -0.55 19.25 -1.87
N TYR A 10 0.24 18.21 -2.13
CA TYR A 10 -0.11 17.16 -3.07
C TYR A 10 -1.37 16.41 -2.63
N ALA A 11 -1.46 15.98 -1.37
CA ALA A 11 -2.62 15.30 -0.83
C ALA A 11 -3.89 16.17 -0.89
N GLN A 12 -3.79 17.46 -0.58
CA GLN A 12 -4.88 18.42 -0.72
C GLN A 12 -5.34 18.57 -2.18
N LYS A 13 -4.40 18.61 -3.13
CA LYS A 13 -4.73 18.66 -4.58
C LYS A 13 -5.48 17.41 -5.03
N GLN A 14 -5.10 16.24 -4.53
CA GLN A 14 -5.67 14.96 -4.97
C GLN A 14 -6.99 14.56 -4.28
N GLN A 15 -7.36 15.20 -3.18
CA GLN A 15 -8.56 14.81 -2.42
C GLN A 15 -9.87 14.83 -3.23
N ASP A 16 -9.98 15.73 -4.22
CA ASP A 16 -11.22 15.85 -5.03
C ASP A 16 -11.34 14.69 -6.03
N ILE A 17 -10.22 14.20 -6.56
CA ILE A 17 -10.18 12.97 -7.39
C ILE A 17 -10.64 11.78 -6.54
N CYS A 18 -10.10 11.63 -5.33
CA CYS A 18 -10.52 10.57 -4.41
C CYS A 18 -12.02 10.66 -4.10
N ARG A 19 -12.54 11.82 -3.73
CA ARG A 19 -13.97 11.99 -3.43
C ARG A 19 -14.86 11.59 -4.59
N ARG A 20 -14.47 11.94 -5.83
CA ARG A 20 -15.23 11.59 -7.03
C ARG A 20 -15.24 10.08 -7.28
N ASN A 21 -14.10 9.41 -7.11
CA ASN A 21 -13.93 8.01 -7.50
C ASN A 21 -14.23 6.99 -6.37
N ASP A 22 -14.28 7.44 -5.11
CA ASP A 22 -14.55 6.58 -3.95
C ASP A 22 -16.01 6.61 -3.48
N THR A 23 -16.87 7.33 -4.18
CA THR A 23 -18.29 7.36 -3.84
C THR A 23 -18.99 6.09 -4.32
N ILE A 24 -19.58 5.35 -3.38
CA ILE A 24 -20.47 4.22 -3.65
C ILE A 24 -21.90 4.68 -3.41
N SER A 25 -22.75 4.54 -4.42
CA SER A 25 -24.12 5.00 -4.34
C SER A 25 -24.93 4.19 -3.31
N ASP A 26 -25.79 4.89 -2.55
CA ASP A 26 -26.56 4.31 -1.45
C ASP A 26 -27.47 3.16 -1.90
N HIS A 27 -28.06 3.25 -3.09
CA HIS A 27 -28.95 2.22 -3.62
C HIS A 27 -28.25 0.87 -3.83
N LEU A 28 -26.94 0.84 -4.06
CA LEU A 28 -26.17 -0.41 -4.22
C LEU A 28 -26.14 -1.24 -2.94
N PHE A 29 -26.20 -0.60 -1.77
CA PHE A 29 -26.28 -1.33 -0.51
C PHE A 29 -27.61 -2.08 -0.36
N GLU A 30 -28.69 -1.50 -0.86
CA GLU A 30 -30.01 -2.14 -0.88
C GLU A 30 -30.07 -3.22 -1.97
N GLU A 31 -29.59 -2.95 -3.17
CA GLU A 31 -29.56 -3.87 -4.31
C GLU A 31 -28.79 -5.16 -4.00
N TYR A 32 -27.61 -5.03 -3.37
CA TYR A 32 -26.79 -6.20 -3.00
C TYR A 32 -27.08 -6.76 -1.61
N GLY A 33 -28.05 -6.22 -0.88
CA GLY A 33 -28.40 -6.67 0.47
C GLY A 33 -27.24 -6.57 1.47
N VAL A 34 -26.39 -5.57 1.30
CA VAL A 34 -25.16 -5.35 2.08
C VAL A 34 -25.32 -4.12 2.96
N ASN A 35 -24.89 -4.20 4.22
CA ASN A 35 -24.93 -3.05 5.13
C ASN A 35 -23.64 -2.23 5.07
N ARG A 36 -23.74 -0.95 5.43
CA ARG A 36 -22.57 -0.07 5.60
C ARG A 36 -21.73 -0.42 6.83
N GLY A 37 -22.37 -0.95 7.88
CA GLY A 37 -21.75 -1.32 9.15
C GLY A 37 -21.98 -2.79 9.49
N LEU A 38 -21.53 -3.21 10.68
CA LEU A 38 -21.58 -4.60 11.15
C LEU A 38 -22.99 -5.10 11.49
N ARG A 39 -23.98 -4.20 11.54
CA ARG A 39 -25.37 -4.52 11.86
C ARG A 39 -26.32 -3.80 10.93
N ASP A 40 -27.45 -4.43 10.64
CA ASP A 40 -28.59 -3.80 9.99
C ASP A 40 -29.37 -2.88 10.96
N LYS A 41 -30.40 -2.19 10.45
CA LYS A 41 -31.29 -1.33 11.27
C LYS A 41 -32.03 -2.11 12.37
N ALA A 42 -32.17 -3.42 12.23
CA ALA A 42 -32.78 -4.32 13.21
C ALA A 42 -31.76 -4.91 14.20
N GLY A 43 -30.47 -4.55 14.08
CA GLY A 43 -29.40 -5.03 14.97
C GLY A 43 -28.85 -6.41 14.61
N LYS A 44 -29.28 -7.03 13.51
CA LYS A 44 -28.79 -8.34 13.05
C LYS A 44 -27.38 -8.20 12.50
N GLY A 45 -26.48 -9.10 12.90
CA GLY A 45 -25.11 -9.19 12.36
C GLY A 45 -25.09 -9.65 10.90
N VAL A 46 -24.16 -9.13 10.10
CA VAL A 46 -24.33 -9.12 8.67
C VAL A 46 -23.03 -9.10 7.88
N LEU A 47 -23.16 -9.43 6.60
CA LEU A 47 -22.18 -9.11 5.57
C LEU A 47 -22.06 -7.59 5.44
N THR A 48 -20.86 -7.05 5.55
CA THR A 48 -20.63 -5.60 5.58
C THR A 48 -19.75 -5.11 4.46
N GLY A 49 -20.08 -3.93 3.97
CA GLY A 49 -19.27 -3.14 3.07
C GLY A 49 -19.33 -3.58 1.62
N LEU A 50 -19.23 -2.59 0.77
CA LEU A 50 -18.94 -2.72 -0.66
C LEU A 50 -17.56 -2.12 -0.91
N THR A 51 -16.88 -2.59 -1.94
CA THR A 51 -15.64 -2.01 -2.44
C THR A 51 -15.72 -1.82 -3.95
N ASN A 52 -15.22 -0.70 -4.43
CA ASN A 52 -14.99 -0.42 -5.84
C ASN A 52 -13.48 -0.45 -6.19
N ILE A 53 -12.63 -0.88 -5.24
CA ILE A 53 -11.17 -0.85 -5.41
C ILE A 53 -10.70 -2.11 -6.13
N SER A 54 -11.16 -3.28 -5.71
CA SER A 54 -10.74 -4.54 -6.31
C SER A 54 -11.85 -5.58 -6.35
N LYS A 55 -11.70 -6.53 -7.28
CA LYS A 55 -12.56 -7.70 -7.38
C LYS A 55 -11.69 -8.93 -7.60
N ILE A 56 -11.95 -9.96 -6.80
CA ILE A 56 -11.38 -11.29 -6.99
C ILE A 56 -12.52 -12.27 -7.26
N THR A 57 -12.35 -13.06 -8.30
CA THR A 57 -13.32 -14.07 -8.71
C THR A 57 -12.62 -15.42 -8.81
N SER A 58 -13.10 -16.44 -8.11
CA SER A 58 -12.64 -17.83 -8.23
C SER A 58 -13.81 -18.79 -8.49
N PHE A 59 -15.04 -18.27 -8.46
CA PHE A 59 -16.26 -18.99 -8.76
C PHE A 59 -17.17 -18.11 -9.59
N LYS A 60 -17.88 -18.72 -10.54
CA LYS A 60 -18.98 -18.10 -11.30
C LYS A 60 -20.27 -18.82 -10.98
N ASP A 61 -21.38 -18.08 -10.95
CA ASP A 61 -22.69 -18.67 -10.86
C ASP A 61 -23.11 -19.13 -12.28
N VAL A 62 -23.37 -20.42 -12.43
CA VAL A 62 -23.87 -21.01 -13.67
C VAL A 62 -25.18 -21.70 -13.32
N ASP A 63 -26.29 -21.14 -13.75
CA ASP A 63 -27.64 -21.67 -13.50
C ASP A 63 -27.95 -21.89 -11.99
N GLY A 64 -27.51 -20.96 -11.12
CA GLY A 64 -27.69 -21.04 -9.69
C GLY A 64 -26.70 -21.94 -8.94
N VAL A 65 -25.72 -22.51 -9.64
CA VAL A 65 -24.68 -23.37 -9.06
C VAL A 65 -23.33 -22.66 -9.09
N LYS A 66 -22.68 -22.54 -7.92
CA LYS A 66 -21.31 -22.03 -7.81
C LYS A 66 -20.33 -22.99 -8.47
N THR A 67 -19.82 -22.60 -9.63
CA THR A 67 -18.86 -23.38 -10.42
C THR A 67 -17.48 -22.74 -10.32
N PRO A 68 -16.42 -23.50 -9.98
CA PRO A 68 -15.05 -22.99 -9.98
C PRO A 68 -14.66 -22.45 -11.37
N CYS A 69 -13.92 -21.36 -11.40
CA CYS A 69 -13.32 -20.79 -12.60
C CYS A 69 -11.86 -20.39 -12.35
N ASP A 70 -11.13 -20.07 -13.41
CA ASP A 70 -9.81 -19.50 -13.27
C ASP A 70 -9.88 -18.21 -12.43
N GLY A 71 -8.88 -18.02 -11.57
CA GLY A 71 -8.81 -16.84 -10.72
C GLY A 71 -8.70 -15.56 -11.54
N GLU A 72 -9.53 -14.58 -11.23
CA GLU A 72 -9.50 -13.26 -11.86
C GLU A 72 -9.27 -12.20 -10.79
N LEU A 73 -8.32 -11.29 -11.03
CA LEU A 73 -8.06 -10.13 -10.19
C LEU A 73 -8.25 -8.85 -11.01
N TRP A 74 -9.02 -7.92 -10.45
CA TRP A 74 -9.35 -6.65 -11.08
C TRP A 74 -9.08 -5.52 -10.09
N TYR A 75 -8.42 -4.46 -10.55
CA TYR A 75 -8.19 -3.22 -9.80
C TYR A 75 -8.91 -2.07 -10.50
N ARG A 76 -9.81 -1.39 -9.79
CA ARG A 76 -10.59 -0.24 -10.31
C ARG A 76 -11.20 -0.51 -11.71
N GLY A 77 -11.67 -1.75 -11.93
CA GLY A 77 -12.30 -2.15 -13.21
C GLY A 77 -11.32 -2.60 -14.30
N TYR A 78 -10.02 -2.61 -14.06
CA TYR A 78 -9.00 -3.11 -14.98
C TYR A 78 -8.53 -4.51 -14.57
N SER A 79 -8.43 -5.45 -15.52
CA SER A 79 -7.84 -6.75 -15.20
C SER A 79 -6.36 -6.61 -14.88
N ILE A 80 -5.89 -7.39 -13.91
CA ILE A 80 -4.47 -7.36 -13.52
C ILE A 80 -3.54 -7.68 -14.68
N GLU A 81 -3.95 -8.58 -15.57
CA GLU A 81 -3.18 -8.91 -16.76
C GLU A 81 -3.00 -7.72 -17.71
N SER A 82 -4.04 -6.88 -17.88
CA SER A 82 -3.92 -5.68 -18.70
C SER A 82 -3.03 -4.64 -18.01
N LEU A 83 -3.14 -4.49 -16.70
CA LEU A 83 -2.29 -3.56 -15.92
C LEU A 83 -0.81 -3.96 -16.01
N VAL A 84 -0.49 -5.25 -15.84
CA VAL A 84 0.89 -5.73 -15.96
C VAL A 84 1.43 -5.50 -17.37
N ARG A 85 0.63 -5.73 -18.41
CA ARG A 85 1.05 -5.48 -19.81
C ARG A 85 1.28 -4.01 -20.13
N GLU A 86 0.47 -3.12 -19.56
CA GLU A 86 0.54 -1.69 -19.85
C GLU A 86 1.54 -0.97 -18.95
N LEU A 87 1.39 -1.14 -17.63
CA LEU A 87 2.13 -0.37 -16.63
C LEU A 87 3.47 -1.01 -16.27
N GLY A 88 3.56 -2.35 -16.28
CA GLY A 88 4.79 -3.07 -15.93
C GLY A 88 5.95 -2.83 -16.89
N LYS A 89 5.70 -2.33 -18.11
CA LYS A 89 6.75 -2.03 -19.09
C LYS A 89 7.59 -0.79 -18.73
N SER A 90 7.05 0.11 -17.92
CA SER A 90 7.71 1.36 -17.56
C SER A 90 8.82 1.19 -16.51
N GLY A 91 8.87 0.03 -15.81
CA GLY A 91 9.69 -0.19 -14.61
C GLY A 91 9.16 0.52 -13.35
N PHE A 92 7.96 1.13 -13.43
CA PHE A 92 7.25 1.81 -12.35
C PHE A 92 5.81 1.28 -12.22
N GLY A 93 5.63 -0.01 -12.46
CA GLY A 93 4.33 -0.66 -12.40
C GLY A 93 3.71 -0.59 -11.02
N PHE A 94 4.50 -0.76 -9.96
CA PHE A 94 4.05 -0.62 -8.58
C PHE A 94 3.52 0.80 -8.32
N GLU A 95 4.28 1.86 -8.65
CA GLU A 95 3.87 3.25 -8.43
C GLU A 95 2.62 3.60 -9.22
N SER A 96 2.55 3.16 -10.50
CA SER A 96 1.38 3.40 -11.35
C SER A 96 0.13 2.71 -10.80
N THR A 97 0.27 1.48 -10.28
CA THR A 97 -0.84 0.73 -9.69
C THR A 97 -1.23 1.32 -8.33
N ALA A 98 -0.27 1.77 -7.52
CA ALA A 98 -0.55 2.48 -6.27
C ALA A 98 -1.36 3.76 -6.53
N TYR A 99 -0.99 4.52 -7.56
CA TYR A 99 -1.75 5.69 -8.01
C TYR A 99 -3.19 5.31 -8.38
N LEU A 100 -3.35 4.29 -9.23
CA LEU A 100 -4.67 3.81 -9.63
C LEU A 100 -5.54 3.39 -8.43
N LEU A 101 -4.99 2.66 -7.47
CA LEU A 101 -5.73 2.21 -6.30
C LEU A 101 -6.14 3.38 -5.39
N LEU A 102 -5.25 4.35 -5.17
CA LEU A 102 -5.50 5.52 -4.34
C LEU A 102 -6.50 6.50 -4.98
N PHE A 103 -6.35 6.75 -6.27
CA PHE A 103 -7.07 7.84 -6.94
C PHE A 103 -8.18 7.37 -7.89
N GLY A 104 -8.24 6.07 -8.22
CA GLY A 104 -9.29 5.47 -9.05
C GLY A 104 -9.11 5.63 -10.54
N GLU A 105 -8.04 6.30 -10.98
CA GLU A 105 -7.71 6.56 -12.38
C GLU A 105 -6.25 6.19 -12.65
N LYS A 106 -5.95 5.77 -13.90
CA LYS A 106 -4.55 5.56 -14.32
C LYS A 106 -3.84 6.91 -14.45
N PRO A 107 -2.61 7.05 -13.94
CA PRO A 107 -1.86 8.28 -14.12
C PRO A 107 -1.45 8.47 -15.59
N ASN A 108 -1.44 9.71 -16.06
CA ASN A 108 -0.66 10.07 -17.22
C ASN A 108 0.83 10.22 -16.86
N GLU A 109 1.71 10.52 -17.83
CA GLU A 109 3.16 10.59 -17.61
C GLU A 109 3.56 11.68 -16.59
N ASP A 110 2.94 12.85 -16.65
CA ASP A 110 3.23 13.97 -15.74
C ASP A 110 2.73 13.67 -14.32
N GLU A 111 1.55 13.10 -14.19
CA GLU A 111 0.97 12.68 -12.90
C GLU A 111 1.80 11.57 -12.24
N LEU A 112 2.26 10.59 -13.03
CA LEU A 112 3.15 9.55 -12.54
C LEU A 112 4.48 10.12 -12.09
N LEU A 113 5.05 11.05 -12.85
CA LEU A 113 6.30 11.70 -12.49
C LEU A 113 6.15 12.50 -11.18
N GLU A 114 5.09 13.30 -11.04
CA GLU A 114 4.79 14.05 -9.80
C GLU A 114 4.65 13.08 -8.61
N PHE A 115 3.87 12.01 -8.78
CA PHE A 115 3.64 11.02 -7.73
C PHE A 115 4.93 10.32 -7.29
N ARG A 116 5.77 9.90 -8.25
CA ARG A 116 7.08 9.30 -7.96
C ARG A 116 7.99 10.24 -7.18
N GLN A 117 8.01 11.54 -7.52
CA GLN A 117 8.80 12.54 -6.80
C GLN A 117 8.30 12.70 -5.36
N ILE A 118 7.00 12.68 -5.14
CA ILE A 118 6.40 12.74 -3.79
C ILE A 118 6.76 11.49 -2.98
N LEU A 119 6.62 10.29 -3.56
CA LEU A 119 7.03 9.05 -2.90
C LEU A 119 8.52 9.04 -2.56
N ALA A 120 9.37 9.46 -3.49
CA ALA A 120 10.82 9.53 -3.28
C ALA A 120 11.18 10.50 -2.14
N ALA A 121 10.56 11.67 -2.10
CA ALA A 121 10.76 12.65 -1.03
C ALA A 121 10.28 12.15 0.34
N ALA A 122 9.25 11.29 0.37
CA ALA A 122 8.71 10.70 1.58
C ALA A 122 9.50 9.48 2.10
N ARG A 123 10.46 8.94 1.32
CA ARG A 123 11.36 7.84 1.74
C ARG A 123 12.38 8.30 2.78
N ASN A 124 11.89 8.76 3.92
CA ASN A 124 12.74 9.26 5.00
C ASN A 124 12.18 8.84 6.37
N LEU A 125 13.09 8.51 7.28
CA LEU A 125 12.77 8.18 8.67
C LEU A 125 13.25 9.31 9.60
N PRO A 126 12.64 9.51 10.77
CA PRO A 126 13.11 10.47 11.75
C PRO A 126 14.58 10.26 12.13
N THR A 127 15.25 11.31 12.55
CA THR A 127 16.66 11.24 12.95
C THR A 127 16.88 10.14 13.98
N ASN A 128 17.88 9.31 13.77
CA ASN A 128 18.26 8.16 14.59
C ASN A 128 17.21 7.04 14.69
N PHE A 129 16.08 7.10 14.00
CA PHE A 129 15.00 6.11 14.10
C PHE A 129 15.47 4.68 13.84
N THR A 130 16.30 4.47 12.81
CA THR A 130 16.86 3.14 12.50
C THR A 130 17.64 2.59 13.68
N ARG A 131 18.51 3.40 14.30
CA ARG A 131 19.33 2.99 15.45
C ARG A 131 18.48 2.76 16.71
N ASP A 132 17.59 3.68 17.04
CA ASP A 132 16.94 3.75 18.35
C ASP A 132 15.64 2.94 18.39
N VAL A 133 15.05 2.63 17.26
CA VAL A 133 13.80 1.85 17.16
C VAL A 133 14.04 0.51 16.50
N ILE A 134 14.51 0.48 15.25
CA ILE A 134 14.62 -0.76 14.48
C ILE A 134 15.71 -1.67 15.04
N MET A 135 16.91 -1.14 15.24
CA MET A 135 18.05 -1.92 15.73
C MET A 135 17.99 -2.23 17.23
N LYS A 136 17.18 -1.52 18.00
CA LYS A 136 17.11 -1.67 19.47
C LYS A 136 16.48 -3.00 19.89
N ALA A 137 15.58 -3.56 19.11
CA ALA A 137 14.87 -4.81 19.39
C ALA A 137 14.71 -5.63 18.10
N PRO A 138 15.79 -6.19 17.58
CA PRO A 138 15.75 -7.06 16.40
C PRO A 138 14.91 -8.29 16.68
N THR A 139 14.28 -8.84 15.67
CA THR A 139 13.44 -10.03 15.77
C THR A 139 13.40 -10.77 14.45
N LYS A 140 13.29 -12.11 14.51
CA LYS A 140 13.02 -12.92 13.32
C LYS A 140 11.66 -12.65 12.67
N ASP A 141 10.74 -12.12 13.45
CA ASP A 141 9.41 -11.67 12.98
C ASP A 141 9.51 -10.25 12.47
N ILE A 142 9.79 -10.11 11.17
CA ILE A 142 9.91 -8.81 10.50
C ILE A 142 8.59 -8.04 10.51
N MET A 143 7.44 -8.72 10.45
CA MET A 143 6.14 -8.07 10.56
C MET A 143 5.95 -7.40 11.92
N ASN A 144 6.40 -8.06 13.00
CA ASN A 144 6.41 -7.46 14.34
C ASN A 144 7.33 -6.23 14.40
N SER A 145 8.53 -6.31 13.80
CA SER A 145 9.44 -5.15 13.72
C SER A 145 8.81 -3.97 12.98
N MET A 146 8.14 -4.22 11.86
CA MET A 146 7.43 -3.20 11.10
C MET A 146 6.27 -2.59 11.90
N THR A 147 5.44 -3.42 12.55
CA THR A 147 4.31 -2.96 13.37
C THR A 147 4.77 -2.03 14.49
N ARG A 148 5.81 -2.40 15.24
CA ARG A 148 6.40 -1.55 16.29
C ARG A 148 6.93 -0.24 15.73
N SER A 149 7.58 -0.31 14.57
CA SER A 149 8.11 0.88 13.90
C SER A 149 6.99 1.84 13.50
N ILE A 150 5.89 1.33 12.94
CA ILE A 150 4.72 2.15 12.56
C ILE A 150 4.08 2.80 13.78
N LEU A 151 3.87 2.03 14.86
CA LEU A 151 3.32 2.58 16.11
C LEU A 151 4.21 3.67 16.70
N THR A 152 5.54 3.50 16.62
CA THR A 152 6.47 4.52 17.08
C THR A 152 6.46 5.75 16.17
N LEU A 153 6.34 5.56 14.84
CA LEU A 153 6.26 6.67 13.88
C LEU A 153 5.05 7.58 14.14
N ALA A 154 3.93 7.04 14.63
CA ALA A 154 2.76 7.83 15.00
C ALA A 154 3.10 8.91 16.05
N SER A 155 4.11 8.70 16.90
CA SER A 155 4.56 9.70 17.87
C SER A 155 5.35 10.86 17.26
N TYR A 156 5.71 10.78 15.99
CA TYR A 156 6.39 11.84 15.23
C TYR A 156 5.43 12.58 14.28
N ASP A 157 4.16 12.22 14.27
CA ASP A 157 3.12 12.82 13.44
C ASP A 157 2.14 13.60 14.33
N ASP A 158 2.21 14.92 14.29
CA ASP A 158 1.35 15.79 15.11
C ASP A 158 -0.14 15.65 14.73
N ASP A 159 -0.42 15.21 13.51
CA ASP A 159 -1.76 14.97 12.98
C ASP A 159 -2.15 13.47 12.90
N ALA A 160 -1.49 12.61 13.70
CA ALA A 160 -1.70 11.15 13.65
C ALA A 160 -3.17 10.72 13.78
N THR A 161 -3.97 11.44 14.55
CA THR A 161 -5.37 11.14 14.81
C THR A 161 -6.36 11.92 13.93
N ASN A 162 -5.88 12.81 13.07
CA ASN A 162 -6.72 13.57 12.15
C ASN A 162 -7.18 12.68 10.99
N THR A 163 -8.47 12.43 10.87
CA THR A 163 -9.10 11.57 9.87
C THR A 163 -9.56 12.30 8.61
N ASP A 164 -9.20 13.57 8.44
CA ASP A 164 -9.47 14.28 7.21
C ASP A 164 -8.87 13.56 6.00
N LEU A 165 -9.58 13.56 4.86
CA LEU A 165 -9.16 12.84 3.67
C LEU A 165 -7.75 13.24 3.19
N ALA A 166 -7.43 14.52 3.21
CA ALA A 166 -6.11 15.00 2.80
C ALA A 166 -5.01 14.49 3.74
N ASN A 167 -5.27 14.46 5.06
CA ASN A 167 -4.32 13.91 6.03
C ASN A 167 -4.18 12.39 5.88
N SER A 168 -5.29 11.67 5.71
CA SER A 168 -5.26 10.22 5.46
C SER A 168 -4.47 9.87 4.21
N LEU A 169 -4.61 10.63 3.11
CA LEU A 169 -3.81 10.47 1.90
C LEU A 169 -2.32 10.73 2.15
N ARG A 170 -1.99 11.80 2.90
CA ARG A 170 -0.62 12.08 3.31
C ARG A 170 0.00 10.90 4.06
N GLN A 171 -0.74 10.35 5.03
CA GLN A 171 -0.30 9.19 5.81
C GLN A 171 -0.14 7.94 4.94
N CYS A 172 -1.08 7.66 4.03
CA CYS A 172 -0.97 6.56 3.06
C CYS A 172 0.28 6.68 2.20
N ILE A 173 0.54 7.85 1.62
CA ILE A 173 1.73 8.12 0.80
C ILE A 173 3.01 7.91 1.61
N GLN A 174 3.05 8.40 2.84
CA GLN A 174 4.18 8.19 3.74
C GLN A 174 4.42 6.70 4.01
N LEU A 175 3.38 5.94 4.38
CA LEU A 175 3.48 4.52 4.66
C LEU A 175 3.95 3.72 3.43
N ILE A 176 3.36 3.96 2.25
CA ILE A 176 3.80 3.33 0.98
C ILE A 176 5.30 3.56 0.75
N SER A 177 5.78 4.78 1.05
CA SER A 177 7.16 5.17 0.80
C SER A 177 8.15 4.53 1.77
N ILE A 178 7.80 4.35 3.05
CA ILE A 178 8.73 3.90 4.09
C ILE A 178 8.69 2.40 4.37
N PHE A 179 7.62 1.69 4.01
CA PHE A 179 7.49 0.25 4.28
C PHE A 179 8.67 -0.57 3.77
N PRO A 180 9.18 -0.38 2.54
CA PRO A 180 10.37 -1.08 2.07
C PRO A 180 11.59 -0.85 2.97
N MET A 181 11.78 0.38 3.47
CA MET A 181 12.87 0.70 4.40
C MET A 181 12.72 -0.02 5.73
N LEU A 182 11.51 -0.01 6.31
CA LEU A 182 11.23 -0.69 7.59
C LEU A 182 11.48 -2.19 7.49
N ALA A 183 11.03 -2.82 6.39
CA ALA A 183 11.21 -4.24 6.14
C ALA A 183 12.70 -4.60 5.99
N VAL A 184 13.42 -3.88 5.14
CA VAL A 184 14.83 -4.17 4.84
C VAL A 184 15.73 -3.88 6.06
N TYR A 185 15.54 -2.75 6.72
CA TYR A 185 16.36 -2.43 7.90
C TYR A 185 16.05 -3.35 9.08
N GLY A 186 14.79 -3.79 9.24
CA GLY A 186 14.42 -4.82 10.22
C GLY A 186 15.10 -6.16 9.93
N TYR A 187 15.12 -6.56 8.66
CA TYR A 187 15.82 -7.77 8.22
C TYR A 187 17.34 -7.71 8.44
N HIS A 188 17.98 -6.59 8.09
CA HIS A 188 19.41 -6.40 8.33
C HIS A 188 19.74 -6.32 9.82
N ALA A 189 18.90 -5.69 10.64
CA ALA A 189 19.07 -5.67 12.08
C ALA A 189 19.00 -7.09 12.67
N TYR A 190 18.00 -7.90 12.24
CA TYR A 190 17.90 -9.29 12.65
C TYR A 190 19.15 -10.10 12.25
N ASN A 191 19.59 -10.02 11.00
CA ASN A 191 20.78 -10.75 10.54
C ASN A 191 22.05 -10.30 11.29
N HIS A 192 22.19 -9.00 11.57
CA HIS A 192 23.34 -8.49 12.30
C HIS A 192 23.43 -9.06 13.72
N TYR A 193 22.33 -9.02 14.49
CA TYR A 193 22.36 -9.41 15.89
C TYR A 193 22.23 -10.92 16.11
N GLU A 194 21.49 -11.63 15.25
CA GLU A 194 21.20 -13.07 15.45
C GLU A 194 22.08 -13.98 14.58
N ARG A 195 22.63 -13.47 13.47
CA ARG A 195 23.43 -14.27 12.53
C ARG A 195 24.87 -13.78 12.40
N ASN A 196 25.25 -12.73 13.12
CA ASN A 196 26.56 -12.08 13.07
C ASN A 196 26.93 -11.56 11.66
N ASP A 197 25.95 -11.21 10.84
CA ASP A 197 26.18 -10.58 9.56
C ASP A 197 26.50 -9.08 9.73
N SER A 198 27.04 -8.46 8.68
CA SER A 198 27.24 -7.01 8.68
C SER A 198 25.90 -6.27 8.63
N MET A 199 25.80 -5.16 9.36
CA MET A 199 24.63 -4.26 9.25
C MET A 199 24.77 -3.36 8.03
N TYR A 200 23.82 -3.46 7.10
CA TYR A 200 23.75 -2.59 5.92
C TYR A 200 22.61 -1.59 6.08
N ILE A 201 22.91 -0.30 5.93
CA ILE A 201 21.94 0.79 5.96
C ILE A 201 22.11 1.59 4.67
N HIS A 202 21.66 1.03 3.56
CA HIS A 202 21.66 1.72 2.28
C HIS A 202 20.49 2.70 2.24
N ARG A 203 20.77 3.95 1.84
CA ARG A 203 19.71 4.95 1.66
C ARG A 203 19.01 4.73 0.33
N PRO A 204 17.68 4.88 0.27
CA PRO A 204 16.97 4.81 -1.00
C PRO A 204 17.45 5.91 -1.97
N ASP A 205 17.50 5.55 -3.25
CA ASP A 205 17.80 6.49 -4.34
C ASP A 205 16.47 7.09 -4.85
N PRO A 206 16.34 8.41 -4.95
CA PRO A 206 15.11 9.06 -5.40
C PRO A 206 14.74 8.76 -6.86
N ASN A 207 15.70 8.34 -7.68
CA ASN A 207 15.48 8.06 -9.10
C ASN A 207 15.00 6.62 -9.37
N LEU A 208 15.21 5.70 -8.41
CA LEU A 208 14.85 4.30 -8.54
C LEU A 208 13.39 4.06 -8.15
N SER A 209 12.76 3.06 -8.80
CA SER A 209 11.44 2.56 -8.43
C SER A 209 11.43 1.91 -7.03
N ALA A 210 10.27 1.60 -6.50
CA ALA A 210 10.13 0.90 -5.21
C ALA A 210 10.79 -0.49 -5.27
N ALA A 211 10.61 -1.22 -6.36
CA ALA A 211 11.22 -2.53 -6.56
C ALA A 211 12.74 -2.46 -6.63
N GLU A 212 13.29 -1.54 -7.42
CA GLU A 212 14.73 -1.31 -7.52
C GLU A 212 15.34 -0.88 -6.18
N ASN A 213 14.70 0.06 -5.47
CA ASN A 213 15.15 0.48 -4.15
C ASN A 213 15.15 -0.67 -3.14
N LEU A 214 14.11 -1.51 -3.15
CA LEU A 214 14.05 -2.66 -2.26
C LEU A 214 15.22 -3.62 -2.51
N LEU A 215 15.50 -3.97 -3.76
CA LEU A 215 16.63 -4.83 -4.13
C LEU A 215 17.98 -4.18 -3.78
N MET A 216 18.15 -2.91 -4.12
CA MET A 216 19.35 -2.14 -3.86
C MET A 216 19.64 -2.05 -2.35
N MET A 217 18.63 -1.77 -1.55
CA MET A 217 18.79 -1.67 -0.09
C MET A 217 19.02 -3.03 0.57
N LEU A 218 18.42 -4.11 0.02
CA LEU A 218 18.51 -5.46 0.57
C LEU A 218 19.90 -6.07 0.36
N ARG A 219 20.60 -5.73 -0.72
CA ARG A 219 21.84 -6.38 -1.12
C ARG A 219 23.07 -5.62 -0.62
N PRO A 220 24.06 -6.31 -0.04
CA PRO A 220 25.28 -5.67 0.49
C PRO A 220 26.01 -4.81 -0.55
N ASN A 221 26.10 -5.31 -1.80
CA ASN A 221 26.78 -4.65 -2.93
C ASN A 221 25.90 -3.70 -3.72
N LYS A 222 24.61 -3.57 -3.37
CA LYS A 222 23.59 -2.76 -4.08
C LYS A 222 23.28 -3.22 -5.52
N GLU A 223 23.78 -4.35 -5.95
CA GLU A 223 23.65 -4.82 -7.33
C GLU A 223 22.37 -5.64 -7.52
N TYR A 224 21.71 -5.41 -8.63
CA TYR A 224 20.56 -6.18 -9.08
C TYR A 224 20.49 -6.10 -10.62
N THR A 225 19.80 -7.06 -11.23
CA THR A 225 19.55 -7.06 -12.66
C THR A 225 18.21 -6.41 -12.99
N SER A 226 18.07 -5.91 -14.21
CA SER A 226 16.78 -5.37 -14.69
C SER A 226 15.64 -6.40 -14.65
N ILE A 227 15.96 -7.68 -14.86
CA ILE A 227 14.98 -8.76 -14.77
C ILE A 227 14.50 -8.95 -13.33
N GLU A 228 15.39 -8.94 -12.35
CA GLU A 228 15.00 -9.05 -10.94
C GLU A 228 14.14 -7.88 -10.50
N ALA A 229 14.48 -6.67 -10.90
CA ALA A 229 13.67 -5.48 -10.64
C ALA A 229 12.28 -5.59 -11.27
N HIS A 230 12.20 -6.01 -12.54
CA HIS A 230 10.93 -6.19 -13.22
C HIS A 230 10.06 -7.28 -12.58
N VAL A 231 10.63 -8.44 -12.25
CA VAL A 231 9.90 -9.52 -11.58
C VAL A 231 9.36 -9.06 -10.22
N LEU A 232 10.17 -8.33 -9.46
CA LEU A 232 9.71 -7.80 -8.16
C LEU A 232 8.63 -6.72 -8.33
N ASP A 233 8.77 -5.83 -9.31
CA ASP A 233 7.77 -4.80 -9.60
C ASP A 233 6.41 -5.42 -9.94
N VAL A 234 6.39 -6.42 -10.83
CA VAL A 234 5.16 -7.18 -11.15
C VAL A 234 4.63 -7.93 -9.94
N ALA A 235 5.49 -8.57 -9.14
CA ALA A 235 5.07 -9.25 -7.92
C ALA A 235 4.40 -8.28 -6.93
N LEU A 236 4.95 -7.09 -6.76
CA LEU A 236 4.36 -6.04 -5.93
C LEU A 236 2.99 -5.62 -6.48
N MET A 237 2.83 -5.41 -7.79
CA MET A 237 1.52 -5.12 -8.41
C MET A 237 0.47 -6.19 -8.08
N LEU A 238 0.83 -7.47 -8.19
CA LEU A 238 -0.08 -8.59 -7.94
C LEU A 238 -0.54 -8.71 -6.48
N HIS A 239 0.23 -8.18 -5.53
CA HIS A 239 -0.02 -8.33 -4.09
C HIS A 239 -0.55 -7.05 -3.41
N MET A 240 -0.94 -6.02 -4.17
CA MET A 240 -1.35 -4.74 -3.59
C MET A 240 -2.71 -4.78 -2.93
N GLU A 241 -3.66 -5.55 -3.47
CA GLU A 241 -5.03 -5.62 -2.98
C GLU A 241 -5.63 -7.02 -3.23
N HIS A 242 -6.44 -7.50 -2.31
CA HIS A 242 -7.07 -8.83 -2.39
C HIS A 242 -8.61 -8.78 -2.31
N GLY A 243 -9.21 -7.61 -2.37
CA GLY A 243 -10.67 -7.46 -2.20
C GLY A 243 -11.12 -7.45 -0.73
N GLY A 244 -12.41 -7.17 -0.54
CA GLY A 244 -13.01 -6.96 0.78
C GLY A 244 -13.00 -8.18 1.70
N GLY A 245 -12.77 -9.39 1.18
CA GLY A 245 -12.71 -10.64 1.97
C GLY A 245 -11.37 -10.90 2.66
N ASN A 246 -10.38 -10.04 2.47
CA ASN A 246 -9.10 -10.17 3.15
C ASN A 246 -9.22 -9.84 4.65
N ASN A 247 -8.57 -10.65 5.50
CA ASN A 247 -8.62 -10.47 6.95
C ASN A 247 -8.11 -9.10 7.41
N SER A 248 -7.09 -8.55 6.76
CA SER A 248 -6.55 -7.24 7.09
C SER A 248 -7.55 -6.13 6.77
N THR A 249 -8.20 -6.19 5.61
CA THR A 249 -9.27 -5.26 5.22
C THR A 249 -10.44 -5.35 6.19
N PHE A 250 -10.87 -6.56 6.54
CA PHE A 250 -11.97 -6.78 7.50
C PHE A 250 -11.61 -6.21 8.88
N THR A 251 -10.44 -6.53 9.40
CA THR A 251 -9.97 -6.04 10.70
C THR A 251 -9.89 -4.52 10.75
N THR A 252 -9.31 -3.91 9.70
CA THR A 252 -9.23 -2.45 9.60
C THR A 252 -10.62 -1.84 9.62
N ARG A 253 -11.55 -2.36 8.84
CA ARG A 253 -12.93 -1.86 8.80
C ARG A 253 -13.63 -1.99 10.16
N VAL A 254 -13.44 -3.11 10.88
CA VAL A 254 -14.03 -3.30 12.21
C VAL A 254 -13.48 -2.29 13.20
N VAL A 255 -12.16 -2.11 13.24
CA VAL A 255 -11.49 -1.21 14.19
C VAL A 255 -11.81 0.26 13.91
N THR A 256 -11.94 0.64 12.63
CA THR A 256 -12.21 2.03 12.23
C THR A 256 -13.69 2.38 12.15
N SER A 257 -14.60 1.42 12.38
CA SER A 257 -16.05 1.64 12.31
C SER A 257 -16.69 1.91 13.68
N SER A 258 -15.91 1.90 14.72
CA SER A 258 -16.36 2.14 16.12
C SER A 258 -16.31 3.61 16.49
#